data_8c705bf2e1cc76e483ab2c749457bdf7
#
_entry.id   8c705bf2e1cc76e483ab2c749457bdf7
#
_cell.length_a   1.000
_cell.length_b   1.000
_cell.length_c   1.000
_cell.angle_alpha   90.00
_cell.angle_beta   90.00
_cell.angle_gamma   90.00
#
_symmetry.space_group_name_H-M   'P 1'
#
loop_
_entity.id
_entity.type
_entity.pdbx_description
1 polymer ?
#
loop_
_entity_poly.entity_id
_entity_poly.type
_entity_poly.pdbx_seq_one_letter_code
_entity_poly.pdbx_strand_id
1 'polypeptide(L)'
;MSRQRESDVAITCSDLSLVWSTTGQGATARVIEGVGFTLPRGGAVAVMGPTGSGKSSLLAVMSGRADYTLRVHGGDATVEGISVRRPGRGRRLQIAYTGYLAQGAGAGLDARMTVGELIGEPITIRDRKVNQRALAVRVAALLDEVELPLGAAERFPYELSAGMRQRVALARALVLQPRILIADEPHANLDIEVRHVVRDAILRRRAEYGMAALIATNDTTLPAELDARRIVLHQGHVVAEDGASGLLWTPSAEADHRLVSS
;
A
#
# COMPACT_ATOMS: atom_id res chain seq x y z
N MET A 1 -4.95 -20.96 22.84
CA MET A 1 -5.72 -19.81 22.31
C MET A 1 -4.85 -18.67 21.77
N SER A 2 -3.59 -18.49 22.17
CA SER A 2 -2.74 -17.39 21.70
C SER A 2 -2.24 -17.55 20.26
N ARG A 3 -1.84 -18.75 19.83
CA ARG A 3 -1.31 -19.00 18.46
C ARG A 3 -2.35 -18.86 17.33
N GLN A 4 -3.63 -19.09 17.58
CA GLN A 4 -4.68 -18.92 16.57
C GLN A 4 -4.99 -17.44 16.30
N ARG A 5 -4.82 -16.54 17.29
CA ARG A 5 -5.02 -15.08 17.10
C ARG A 5 -3.92 -14.43 16.26
N GLU A 6 -2.68 -14.94 16.30
CA GLU A 6 -1.59 -14.42 15.46
C GLU A 6 -1.77 -14.76 13.97
N SER A 7 -2.51 -15.83 13.64
CA SER A 7 -2.76 -16.22 12.24
C SER A 7 -3.78 -15.35 11.53
N ASP A 8 -4.59 -14.57 12.25
CA ASP A 8 -5.66 -13.73 11.68
C ASP A 8 -5.25 -12.29 11.42
N VAL A 9 -4.01 -11.92 11.76
CA VAL A 9 -3.48 -10.57 11.60
C VAL A 9 -2.46 -10.51 10.47
N ALA A 10 -2.66 -9.61 9.53
CA ALA A 10 -1.76 -9.37 8.41
C ALA A 10 -0.64 -8.40 8.76
N ILE A 11 -0.94 -7.30 9.50
CA ILE A 11 0.04 -6.33 9.97
C ILE A 11 -0.26 -6.01 11.44
N THR A 12 0.82 -6.04 12.27
CA THR A 12 0.82 -5.38 13.58
C THR A 12 1.84 -4.26 13.57
N CYS A 13 1.49 -3.13 14.14
CA CYS A 13 2.35 -1.97 14.30
C CYS A 13 2.23 -1.47 15.74
N SER A 14 3.34 -1.39 16.46
CA SER A 14 3.37 -1.03 17.87
C SER A 14 4.44 0.03 18.11
N ASP A 15 4.01 1.25 18.40
CA ASP A 15 4.88 2.38 18.73
C ASP A 15 5.97 2.63 17.68
N LEU A 16 5.64 2.43 16.39
CA LEU A 16 6.60 2.48 15.30
C LEU A 16 7.07 3.92 15.05
N SER A 17 8.39 4.10 15.08
CA SER A 17 9.04 5.37 14.76
C SER A 17 10.03 5.19 13.62
N LEU A 18 9.97 6.06 12.61
CA LEU A 18 10.81 6.03 11.42
C LEU A 18 11.63 7.30 11.30
N VAL A 19 12.88 7.14 10.83
CA VAL A 19 13.80 8.25 10.57
C VAL A 19 14.45 8.12 9.19
N TRP A 20 14.68 9.25 8.53
CA TRP A 20 15.61 9.34 7.42
C TRP A 20 17.04 9.52 7.96
N SER A 21 17.95 8.68 7.52
CA SER A 21 19.38 8.77 7.84
C SER A 21 20.11 9.40 6.66
N THR A 22 20.61 10.61 6.80
CA THR A 22 21.47 11.23 5.78
C THR A 22 22.88 10.65 5.86
N THR A 23 23.37 10.13 4.75
CA THR A 23 24.76 9.67 4.62
C THR A 23 25.70 10.85 4.78
N GLY A 24 26.50 10.88 5.84
CA GLY A 24 27.64 11.78 5.97
C GLY A 24 27.61 12.83 7.09
N GLN A 25 26.48 13.13 7.72
CA GLN A 25 26.42 14.17 8.75
C GLN A 25 25.74 13.76 10.07
N GLY A 26 25.39 12.50 10.26
CA GLY A 26 24.72 12.04 11.49
C GLY A 26 23.34 12.67 11.77
N ALA A 27 22.86 13.53 10.87
CA ALA A 27 21.54 14.15 10.98
C ALA A 27 20.46 13.12 10.62
N THR A 28 19.56 12.87 11.54
CA THR A 28 18.35 12.04 11.32
C THR A 28 17.13 12.96 11.32
N ALA A 29 16.32 12.89 10.28
CA ALA A 29 15.03 13.56 10.25
C ALA A 29 13.95 12.56 10.68
N ARG A 30 13.15 12.89 11.68
CA ARG A 30 12.00 12.10 12.09
C ARG A 30 10.93 12.18 11.03
N VAL A 31 10.31 11.02 10.71
CA VAL A 31 9.28 10.90 9.68
C VAL A 31 7.97 10.46 10.29
N ILE A 32 8.04 9.50 11.22
CA ILE A 32 6.91 8.94 11.94
C ILE A 32 7.37 8.72 13.39
N GLU A 33 6.47 8.94 14.32
CA GLU A 33 6.72 8.78 15.74
C GLU A 33 5.51 8.14 16.43
N GLY A 34 5.73 6.97 17.08
CA GLY A 34 4.75 6.33 17.92
C GLY A 34 3.52 5.74 17.21
N VAL A 35 3.60 5.41 15.93
CA VAL A 35 2.43 4.89 15.19
C VAL A 35 2.11 3.46 15.61
N GLY A 36 0.84 3.23 15.98
CA GLY A 36 0.32 1.92 16.34
C GLY A 36 -0.98 1.60 15.61
N PHE A 37 -1.08 0.40 15.03
CA PHE A 37 -2.32 -0.13 14.47
C PHE A 37 -2.23 -1.63 14.23
N THR A 38 -3.39 -2.24 14.01
CA THR A 38 -3.51 -3.64 13.61
C THR A 38 -4.38 -3.73 12.36
N LEU A 39 -3.90 -4.48 11.36
CA LEU A 39 -4.64 -4.79 10.15
C LEU A 39 -4.96 -6.29 10.12
N PRO A 40 -6.22 -6.69 10.30
CA PRO A 40 -6.62 -8.10 10.21
C PRO A 40 -6.60 -8.59 8.75
N ARG A 41 -6.52 -9.91 8.56
CA ARG A 41 -6.72 -10.53 7.24
C ARG A 41 -8.11 -10.20 6.71
N GLY A 42 -8.23 -9.95 5.43
CA GLY A 42 -9.47 -9.51 4.80
C GLY A 42 -9.94 -8.12 5.23
N GLY A 43 -9.25 -7.46 6.18
CA GLY A 43 -9.55 -6.11 6.63
C GLY A 43 -8.96 -5.02 5.75
N ALA A 44 -9.29 -3.77 6.07
CA ALA A 44 -8.69 -2.59 5.46
C ALA A 44 -8.35 -1.54 6.51
N VAL A 45 -7.20 -0.88 6.33
CA VAL A 45 -6.77 0.29 7.09
C VAL A 45 -6.42 1.41 6.11
N ALA A 46 -6.97 2.58 6.34
CA ALA A 46 -6.67 3.79 5.59
C ALA A 46 -5.83 4.76 6.44
N VAL A 47 -4.66 5.10 5.93
CA VAL A 47 -3.77 6.10 6.52
C VAL A 47 -4.01 7.42 5.79
N MET A 48 -4.57 8.37 6.50
CA MET A 48 -4.97 9.69 5.97
C MET A 48 -4.04 10.79 6.52
N GLY A 49 -4.12 11.98 5.96
CA GLY A 49 -3.35 13.14 6.44
C GLY A 49 -2.69 13.92 5.31
N PRO A 50 -2.20 15.13 5.58
CA PRO A 50 -1.63 16.01 4.57
C PRO A 50 -0.38 15.42 3.90
N THR A 51 0.02 15.99 2.77
CA THR A 51 1.28 15.66 2.11
C THR A 51 2.45 15.92 3.08
N GLY A 52 3.40 15.00 3.12
CA GLY A 52 4.55 15.10 4.04
C GLY A 52 4.28 14.55 5.46
N SER A 53 3.07 14.04 5.77
CA SER A 53 2.77 13.48 7.11
C SER A 53 3.42 12.12 7.40
N GLY A 54 4.12 11.50 6.45
CA GLY A 54 4.81 10.21 6.63
C GLY A 54 4.10 8.99 6.05
N LYS A 55 2.91 9.15 5.43
CA LYS A 55 2.12 8.03 4.85
C LYS A 55 2.93 7.13 3.93
N SER A 56 3.53 7.71 2.87
CA SER A 56 4.31 6.95 1.88
C SER A 56 5.51 6.24 2.49
N SER A 57 6.15 6.85 3.49
CA SER A 57 7.26 6.24 4.23
C SER A 57 6.80 5.03 5.04
N LEU A 58 5.65 5.14 5.72
CA LEU A 58 5.03 4.01 6.41
C LEU A 58 4.75 2.86 5.44
N LEU A 59 4.10 3.16 4.32
CA LEU A 59 3.75 2.16 3.31
C LEU A 59 5.00 1.49 2.69
N ALA A 60 6.05 2.27 2.42
CA ALA A 60 7.32 1.74 1.91
C ALA A 60 7.96 0.74 2.87
N VAL A 61 7.96 1.02 4.19
CA VAL A 61 8.45 0.09 5.21
C VAL A 61 7.58 -1.15 5.29
N MET A 62 6.25 -1.00 5.32
CA MET A 62 5.32 -2.14 5.39
C MET A 62 5.38 -3.02 4.15
N SER A 63 5.69 -2.46 2.97
CA SER A 63 5.87 -3.25 1.73
C SER A 63 7.23 -3.95 1.61
N GLY A 64 8.18 -3.67 2.51
CA GLY A 64 9.57 -4.13 2.41
C GLY A 64 10.38 -3.44 1.31
N ARG A 65 9.86 -2.34 0.73
CA ARG A 65 10.49 -1.59 -0.37
C ARG A 65 11.08 -0.25 0.06
N ALA A 66 11.17 -0.02 1.39
CA ALA A 66 11.85 1.15 1.91
C ALA A 66 13.31 1.22 1.43
N ASP A 67 13.75 2.44 1.09
CA ASP A 67 15.15 2.74 0.84
C ASP A 67 15.98 2.47 2.11
N TYR A 68 17.28 2.21 1.94
CA TYR A 68 18.22 1.98 3.05
C TYR A 68 18.41 3.21 3.95
N THR A 69 18.05 4.37 3.47
CA THR A 69 18.07 5.62 4.23
C THR A 69 16.89 5.76 5.19
N LEU A 70 15.76 5.10 4.90
CA LEU A 70 14.59 5.07 5.78
C LEU A 70 14.69 3.88 6.75
N ARG A 71 14.78 4.16 8.05
CA ARG A 71 15.03 3.14 9.08
C ARG A 71 14.01 3.19 10.22
N VAL A 72 13.74 2.03 10.79
CA VAL A 72 13.01 1.91 12.05
C VAL A 72 13.92 2.36 13.20
N HIS A 73 13.53 3.43 13.88
CA HIS A 73 14.25 4.01 15.01
C HIS A 73 13.70 3.48 16.35
N GLY A 74 12.37 3.43 16.51
CA GLY A 74 11.68 2.97 17.71
C GLY A 74 10.54 2.03 17.41
N GLY A 75 10.05 1.32 18.43
CA GLY A 75 8.97 0.37 18.31
C GLY A 75 9.26 -0.80 17.38
N ASP A 76 8.23 -1.51 16.96
CA ASP A 76 8.31 -2.61 15.99
C ASP A 76 7.00 -2.72 15.19
N ALA A 77 7.11 -3.35 14.03
CA ALA A 77 5.95 -3.79 13.27
C ALA A 77 6.25 -5.12 12.60
N THR A 78 5.20 -5.91 12.39
CA THR A 78 5.30 -7.16 11.64
C THR A 78 4.34 -7.15 10.46
N VAL A 79 4.78 -7.73 9.35
CA VAL A 79 3.99 -7.97 8.14
C VAL A 79 4.01 -9.47 7.89
N GLU A 80 2.86 -10.13 7.98
CA GLU A 80 2.76 -11.59 7.92
C GLU A 80 3.73 -12.28 8.91
N GLY A 81 3.87 -11.72 10.13
CA GLY A 81 4.79 -12.21 11.16
C GLY A 81 6.27 -11.87 10.94
N ILE A 82 6.62 -11.16 9.87
CA ILE A 82 7.99 -10.77 9.56
C ILE A 82 8.25 -9.37 10.12
N SER A 83 9.22 -9.24 11.05
CA SER A 83 9.58 -7.93 11.61
C SER A 83 10.14 -7.00 10.53
N VAL A 84 9.62 -5.77 10.47
CA VAL A 84 10.09 -4.73 9.55
C VAL A 84 11.40 -4.09 10.03
N ARG A 85 11.70 -4.17 11.33
CA ARG A 85 12.91 -3.60 11.94
C ARG A 85 14.17 -4.40 11.58
N ARG A 86 14.06 -5.72 11.56
CA ARG A 86 15.17 -6.66 11.26
C ARG A 86 14.70 -7.77 10.32
N PRO A 87 14.26 -7.44 9.11
CA PRO A 87 13.64 -8.43 8.24
C PRO A 87 14.64 -9.50 7.76
N GLY A 88 15.93 -9.18 7.65
CA GLY A 88 16.93 -10.13 7.20
C GLY A 88 16.53 -10.84 5.89
N ARG A 89 16.58 -12.17 5.88
CA ARG A 89 16.11 -12.99 4.74
C ARG A 89 14.59 -12.92 4.56
N GLY A 90 13.83 -12.57 5.60
CA GLY A 90 12.38 -12.40 5.58
C GLY A 90 11.92 -11.26 4.68
N ARG A 91 12.78 -10.25 4.38
CA ARG A 91 12.42 -9.15 3.47
C ARG A 91 11.94 -9.64 2.09
N ARG A 92 12.53 -10.70 1.58
CA ARG A 92 12.09 -11.29 0.30
C ARG A 92 10.68 -11.88 0.41
N LEU A 93 10.34 -12.50 1.53
CA LEU A 93 9.00 -13.02 1.80
C LEU A 93 8.01 -11.87 2.01
N GLN A 94 8.38 -10.83 2.77
CA GLN A 94 7.57 -9.63 2.94
C GLN A 94 7.20 -9.02 1.58
N ILE A 95 8.17 -8.79 0.70
CA ILE A 95 7.95 -8.33 -0.68
C ILE A 95 7.08 -9.31 -1.47
N ALA A 96 7.21 -10.61 -1.21
CA ALA A 96 6.43 -11.64 -1.88
C ALA A 96 4.96 -11.65 -1.47
N TYR A 97 4.67 -11.35 -0.20
CA TYR A 97 3.31 -11.31 0.34
C TYR A 97 2.61 -9.99 0.08
N THR A 98 3.34 -8.93 -0.30
CA THR A 98 2.78 -7.60 -0.51
C THR A 98 2.71 -7.23 -1.99
N GLY A 99 1.53 -6.87 -2.48
CA GLY A 99 1.36 -6.07 -3.69
C GLY A 99 1.56 -4.60 -3.33
N TYR A 100 2.41 -3.90 -4.07
CA TYR A 100 2.70 -2.50 -3.79
C TYR A 100 2.36 -1.61 -4.98
N LEU A 101 1.42 -0.70 -4.77
CA LEU A 101 1.08 0.37 -5.68
C LEU A 101 1.63 1.68 -5.10
N ALA A 102 2.79 2.10 -5.60
CA ALA A 102 3.43 3.34 -5.16
C ALA A 102 2.67 4.57 -5.67
N GLN A 103 2.87 5.71 -5.02
CA GLN A 103 2.38 6.99 -5.51
C GLN A 103 2.93 7.24 -6.93
N GLY A 104 2.05 7.60 -7.86
CA GLY A 104 2.42 7.84 -9.26
C GLY A 104 2.89 6.60 -10.02
N ALA A 105 2.61 5.38 -9.56
CA ALA A 105 3.05 4.14 -10.17
C ALA A 105 2.71 4.03 -11.67
N GLY A 106 1.58 4.58 -12.10
CA GLY A 106 1.20 4.62 -13.51
C GLY A 106 2.15 5.46 -14.38
N ALA A 107 2.74 6.52 -13.82
CA ALA A 107 3.73 7.36 -14.52
C ALA A 107 5.12 6.71 -14.53
N GLY A 108 5.40 5.83 -13.57
CA GLY A 108 6.68 5.13 -13.44
C GLY A 108 6.79 3.81 -14.22
N LEU A 109 5.82 3.48 -15.07
CA LEU A 109 5.88 2.27 -15.91
C LEU A 109 6.99 2.39 -16.95
N ASP A 110 7.76 1.31 -17.17
CA ASP A 110 8.81 1.29 -18.19
C ASP A 110 8.19 1.42 -19.60
N ALA A 111 8.47 2.53 -20.26
CA ALA A 111 7.93 2.84 -21.58
C ALA A 111 8.41 1.89 -22.71
N ARG A 112 9.41 1.05 -22.43
CA ARG A 112 9.96 0.07 -23.40
C ARG A 112 9.28 -1.28 -23.34
N MET A 113 8.44 -1.52 -22.35
CA MET A 113 7.70 -2.76 -22.14
C MET A 113 6.24 -2.56 -22.53
N THR A 114 5.63 -3.58 -23.12
CA THR A 114 4.19 -3.61 -23.33
C THR A 114 3.44 -3.77 -22.01
N VAL A 115 2.16 -3.44 -22.00
CA VAL A 115 1.29 -3.63 -20.83
C VAL A 115 1.29 -5.09 -20.35
N GLY A 116 1.23 -6.04 -21.28
CA GLY A 116 1.28 -7.46 -20.96
C GLY A 116 2.58 -7.87 -20.28
N GLU A 117 3.70 -7.36 -20.78
CA GLU A 117 5.02 -7.58 -20.17
C GLU A 117 5.12 -6.94 -18.79
N LEU A 118 4.65 -5.70 -18.63
CA LEU A 118 4.65 -4.98 -17.35
C LEU A 118 3.84 -5.70 -16.27
N ILE A 119 2.63 -6.19 -16.62
CA ILE A 119 1.80 -6.94 -15.68
C ILE A 119 2.44 -8.31 -15.37
N GLY A 120 3.02 -8.97 -16.37
CA GLY A 120 3.63 -10.30 -16.24
C GLY A 120 5.02 -10.31 -15.59
N GLU A 121 5.74 -9.17 -15.60
CA GLU A 121 7.11 -9.05 -15.13
C GLU A 121 7.34 -9.63 -13.71
N PRO A 122 6.51 -9.36 -12.70
CA PRO A 122 6.73 -9.92 -11.37
C PRO A 122 6.72 -11.46 -11.34
N ILE A 123 5.98 -12.11 -12.25
CA ILE A 123 5.96 -13.56 -12.40
C ILE A 123 7.25 -14.02 -13.08
N THR A 124 7.64 -13.38 -14.19
CA THR A 124 8.82 -13.78 -14.97
C THR A 124 10.13 -13.58 -14.21
N ILE A 125 10.21 -12.57 -13.33
CA ILE A 125 11.35 -12.37 -12.42
C ILE A 125 11.49 -13.54 -11.43
N ARG A 126 10.35 -14.10 -10.95
CA ARG A 126 10.35 -15.22 -10.00
C ARG A 126 10.59 -16.56 -10.67
N ASP A 127 9.98 -16.74 -11.83
CA ASP A 127 10.12 -17.97 -12.62
C ASP A 127 10.36 -17.64 -14.09
N ARG A 128 11.63 -17.73 -14.48
CA ARG A 128 12.05 -17.50 -15.88
C ARG A 128 11.54 -18.55 -16.86
N LYS A 129 11.05 -19.69 -16.34
CA LYS A 129 10.54 -20.81 -17.15
C LYS A 129 9.01 -20.86 -17.13
N VAL A 130 8.34 -19.79 -16.69
CA VAL A 130 6.87 -19.72 -16.65
C VAL A 130 6.28 -20.06 -18.00
N ASN A 131 5.21 -20.86 -18.01
CA ASN A 131 4.46 -21.16 -19.22
C ASN A 131 3.84 -19.88 -19.78
N GLN A 132 4.24 -19.48 -20.98
CA GLN A 132 3.82 -18.23 -21.62
C GLN A 132 2.31 -18.17 -21.86
N ARG A 133 1.68 -19.30 -22.18
CA ARG A 133 0.22 -19.36 -22.34
C ARG A 133 -0.52 -19.14 -21.02
N ALA A 134 -0.03 -19.74 -19.94
CA ALA A 134 -0.59 -19.51 -18.59
C ALA A 134 -0.39 -18.06 -18.14
N LEU A 135 0.76 -17.47 -18.44
CA LEU A 135 1.06 -16.06 -18.17
C LEU A 135 0.08 -15.14 -18.94
N ALA A 136 -0.13 -15.39 -20.23
CA ALA A 136 -1.06 -14.62 -21.05
C ALA A 136 -2.49 -14.68 -20.53
N VAL A 137 -2.96 -15.87 -20.11
CA VAL A 137 -4.28 -16.04 -19.47
C VAL A 137 -4.36 -15.23 -18.17
N ARG A 138 -3.31 -15.24 -17.35
CA ARG A 138 -3.26 -14.47 -16.11
C ARG A 138 -3.29 -12.96 -16.36
N VAL A 139 -2.54 -12.49 -17.36
CA VAL A 139 -2.54 -11.08 -17.77
C VAL A 139 -3.93 -10.68 -18.28
N ALA A 140 -4.55 -11.50 -19.12
CA ALA A 140 -5.90 -11.24 -19.65
C ALA A 140 -6.94 -11.11 -18.52
N ALA A 141 -6.90 -12.02 -17.54
CA ALA A 141 -7.80 -11.95 -16.37
C ALA A 141 -7.59 -10.69 -15.53
N LEU A 142 -6.35 -10.20 -15.41
CA LEU A 142 -6.06 -8.96 -14.69
C LEU A 142 -6.47 -7.72 -15.47
N LEU A 143 -6.34 -7.73 -16.79
CA LEU A 143 -6.85 -6.63 -17.61
C LEU A 143 -8.37 -6.51 -17.49
N ASP A 144 -9.08 -7.64 -17.51
CA ASP A 144 -10.53 -7.67 -17.26
C ASP A 144 -10.87 -7.16 -15.86
N GLU A 145 -10.14 -7.61 -14.82
CA GLU A 145 -10.34 -7.19 -13.43
C GLU A 145 -10.20 -5.67 -13.24
N VAL A 146 -9.32 -5.03 -14.01
CA VAL A 146 -9.11 -3.56 -13.97
C VAL A 146 -9.82 -2.83 -15.11
N GLU A 147 -10.77 -3.46 -15.77
CA GLU A 147 -11.59 -2.92 -16.86
C GLU A 147 -10.76 -2.28 -17.99
N LEU A 148 -9.70 -2.96 -18.38
CA LEU A 148 -8.92 -2.63 -19.58
C LEU A 148 -9.23 -3.63 -20.70
N PRO A 149 -9.38 -3.17 -21.95
CA PRO A 149 -9.62 -4.07 -23.07
C PRO A 149 -8.43 -5.01 -23.28
N LEU A 150 -8.67 -6.25 -23.69
CA LEU A 150 -7.61 -7.24 -23.92
C LEU A 150 -6.54 -6.76 -24.90
N GLY A 151 -6.92 -5.99 -25.91
CA GLY A 151 -5.98 -5.37 -26.86
C GLY A 151 -5.03 -4.36 -26.23
N ALA A 152 -5.25 -3.95 -24.97
CA ALA A 152 -4.30 -3.12 -24.25
C ALA A 152 -3.01 -3.88 -23.91
N ALA A 153 -3.02 -5.22 -23.87
CA ALA A 153 -1.83 -6.03 -23.56
C ALA A 153 -0.64 -5.74 -24.50
N GLU A 154 -0.93 -5.42 -25.77
CA GLU A 154 0.08 -5.18 -26.81
C GLU A 154 0.52 -3.72 -26.89
N ARG A 155 -0.15 -2.81 -26.16
CA ARG A 155 0.17 -1.39 -26.13
C ARG A 155 1.32 -1.07 -25.19
N PHE A 156 1.98 0.04 -25.49
CA PHE A 156 2.99 0.63 -24.62
C PHE A 156 2.39 1.70 -23.69
N PRO A 157 3.01 2.01 -22.53
CA PRO A 157 2.49 3.01 -21.59
C PRO A 157 2.21 4.39 -22.21
N TYR A 158 2.99 4.83 -23.18
CA TYR A 158 2.80 6.13 -23.83
C TYR A 158 1.55 6.19 -24.72
N GLU A 159 0.95 5.05 -25.08
CA GLU A 159 -0.30 4.96 -25.84
C GLU A 159 -1.54 4.96 -24.94
N LEU A 160 -1.35 5.01 -23.62
CA LEU A 160 -2.41 4.92 -22.64
C LEU A 160 -2.67 6.27 -21.96
N SER A 161 -3.92 6.52 -21.57
CA SER A 161 -4.25 7.63 -20.66
C SER A 161 -3.59 7.45 -19.29
N ALA A 162 -3.51 8.53 -18.51
CA ALA A 162 -2.96 8.45 -17.14
C ALA A 162 -3.76 7.47 -16.25
N GLY A 163 -5.10 7.48 -16.37
CA GLY A 163 -5.96 6.53 -15.66
C GLY A 163 -5.78 5.08 -16.10
N MET A 164 -5.59 4.83 -17.41
CA MET A 164 -5.27 3.48 -17.90
C MET A 164 -3.92 2.99 -17.34
N ARG A 165 -2.89 3.84 -17.34
CA ARG A 165 -1.58 3.50 -16.74
C ARG A 165 -1.68 3.19 -15.24
N GLN A 166 -2.51 3.92 -14.51
CA GLN A 166 -2.74 3.65 -13.08
C GLN A 166 -3.41 2.28 -12.87
N ARG A 167 -4.37 1.91 -13.71
CA ARG A 167 -5.01 0.60 -13.69
C ARG A 167 -4.05 -0.54 -14.07
N VAL A 168 -3.14 -0.32 -15.02
CA VAL A 168 -2.04 -1.26 -15.33
C VAL A 168 -1.14 -1.45 -14.11
N ALA A 169 -0.76 -0.37 -13.41
CA ALA A 169 0.06 -0.46 -12.21
C ALA A 169 -0.65 -1.24 -11.08
N LEU A 170 -1.97 -1.07 -10.93
CA LEU A 170 -2.78 -1.87 -10.00
C LEU A 170 -2.78 -3.35 -10.40
N ALA A 171 -3.05 -3.69 -11.66
CA ALA A 171 -3.00 -5.05 -12.16
C ALA A 171 -1.64 -5.71 -11.89
N ARG A 172 -0.54 -4.99 -12.15
CA ARG A 172 0.83 -5.43 -11.84
C ARG A 172 1.04 -5.70 -10.36
N ALA A 173 0.51 -4.84 -9.47
CA ALA A 173 0.60 -5.04 -8.03
C ALA A 173 -0.17 -6.29 -7.56
N LEU A 174 -1.24 -6.67 -8.27
CA LEU A 174 -2.11 -7.79 -7.93
C LEU A 174 -1.73 -9.12 -8.61
N VAL A 175 -0.79 -9.12 -9.58
CA VAL A 175 -0.50 -10.29 -10.43
C VAL A 175 -0.02 -11.51 -9.65
N LEU A 176 0.70 -11.31 -8.55
CA LEU A 176 1.25 -12.38 -7.70
C LEU A 176 0.26 -12.87 -6.63
N GLN A 177 -1.00 -12.46 -6.68
CA GLN A 177 -2.00 -12.77 -5.66
C GLN A 177 -1.50 -12.44 -4.25
N PRO A 178 -1.15 -11.17 -3.98
CA PRO A 178 -0.59 -10.80 -2.69
C PRO A 178 -1.59 -11.05 -1.55
N ARG A 179 -1.07 -11.33 -0.37
CA ARG A 179 -1.87 -11.43 0.86
C ARG A 179 -2.27 -10.06 1.39
N ILE A 180 -1.48 -9.04 1.07
CA ILE A 180 -1.71 -7.66 1.48
C ILE A 180 -1.49 -6.76 0.26
N LEU A 181 -2.47 -5.93 -0.06
CA LEU A 181 -2.27 -4.80 -0.96
C LEU A 181 -1.87 -3.58 -0.14
N ILE A 182 -0.74 -2.97 -0.50
CA ILE A 182 -0.28 -1.70 0.06
C ILE A 182 -0.32 -0.68 -1.08
N ALA A 183 -1.20 0.32 -0.96
CA ALA A 183 -1.47 1.26 -2.04
C ALA A 183 -1.35 2.72 -1.58
N ASP A 184 -0.54 3.49 -2.28
CA ASP A 184 -0.33 4.91 -2.03
C ASP A 184 -1.07 5.73 -3.08
N GLU A 185 -2.10 6.47 -2.66
CA GLU A 185 -3.01 7.26 -3.50
C GLU A 185 -3.55 6.45 -4.71
N PRO A 186 -4.26 5.33 -4.49
CA PRO A 186 -4.67 4.44 -5.57
C PRO A 186 -5.63 5.07 -6.56
N HIS A 187 -6.39 6.12 -6.18
CA HIS A 187 -7.28 6.89 -7.03
C HIS A 187 -6.59 8.03 -7.80
N ALA A 188 -5.26 8.21 -7.61
CA ALA A 188 -4.53 9.27 -8.29
C ALA A 188 -4.65 9.13 -9.82
N ASN A 189 -4.96 10.25 -10.49
CA ASN A 189 -5.14 10.33 -11.94
C ASN A 189 -6.32 9.50 -12.51
N LEU A 190 -7.24 9.03 -11.66
CA LEU A 190 -8.47 8.39 -12.10
C LEU A 190 -9.62 9.38 -12.11
N ASP A 191 -10.35 9.42 -13.22
CA ASP A 191 -11.63 10.10 -13.29
C ASP A 191 -12.62 9.45 -12.33
N ILE A 192 -13.57 10.23 -11.81
CA ILE A 192 -14.56 9.76 -10.83
C ILE A 192 -15.30 8.51 -11.32
N GLU A 193 -15.62 8.49 -12.62
CA GLU A 193 -16.35 7.39 -13.27
C GLU A 193 -15.63 6.05 -13.22
N VAL A 194 -14.29 6.02 -13.13
CA VAL A 194 -13.50 4.78 -13.11
C VAL A 194 -12.87 4.46 -11.76
N ARG A 195 -13.14 5.26 -10.71
CA ARG A 195 -12.62 4.98 -9.35
C ARG A 195 -13.17 3.70 -8.75
N HIS A 196 -14.39 3.32 -9.13
CA HIS A 196 -15.01 2.07 -8.73
C HIS A 196 -14.14 0.85 -9.08
N VAL A 197 -13.36 0.88 -10.17
CA VAL A 197 -12.48 -0.21 -10.58
C VAL A 197 -11.48 -0.59 -9.48
N VAL A 198 -10.86 0.43 -8.84
CA VAL A 198 -9.92 0.19 -7.72
C VAL A 198 -10.64 -0.39 -6.52
N ARG A 199 -11.77 0.21 -6.14
CA ARG A 199 -12.62 -0.27 -5.04
C ARG A 199 -13.03 -1.72 -5.24
N ASP A 200 -13.59 -2.04 -6.40
CA ASP A 200 -14.17 -3.35 -6.69
C ASP A 200 -13.09 -4.44 -6.78
N ALA A 201 -11.92 -4.13 -7.35
CA ALA A 201 -10.78 -5.03 -7.33
C ALA A 201 -10.32 -5.34 -5.89
N ILE A 202 -10.27 -4.33 -5.01
CA ILE A 202 -9.89 -4.54 -3.60
C ILE A 202 -10.97 -5.36 -2.87
N LEU A 203 -12.25 -4.99 -2.98
CA LEU A 203 -13.35 -5.69 -2.31
C LEU A 203 -13.46 -7.14 -2.74
N ARG A 204 -13.38 -7.43 -4.05
CA ARG A 204 -13.39 -8.78 -4.60
C ARG A 204 -12.26 -9.62 -4.00
N ARG A 205 -11.04 -9.10 -3.99
CA ARG A 205 -9.88 -9.84 -3.47
C ARG A 205 -9.91 -10.04 -1.96
N ARG A 206 -10.50 -9.09 -1.23
CA ARG A 206 -10.75 -9.26 0.21
C ARG A 206 -11.74 -10.39 0.45
N ALA A 207 -12.84 -10.42 -0.30
CA ALA A 207 -13.89 -11.42 -0.15
C ALA A 207 -13.43 -12.83 -0.61
N GLU A 208 -12.76 -12.94 -1.76
CA GLU A 208 -12.42 -14.22 -2.36
C GLU A 208 -11.14 -14.84 -1.78
N TYR A 209 -10.14 -14.01 -1.44
CA TYR A 209 -8.80 -14.48 -1.06
C TYR A 209 -8.38 -14.05 0.35
N GLY A 210 -9.22 -13.33 1.09
CA GLY A 210 -8.86 -12.80 2.40
C GLY A 210 -7.71 -11.79 2.35
N MET A 211 -7.49 -11.13 1.20
CA MET A 211 -6.45 -10.11 1.05
C MET A 211 -6.72 -8.95 2.01
N ALA A 212 -5.72 -8.51 2.76
CA ALA A 212 -5.79 -7.30 3.54
C ALA A 212 -5.41 -6.08 2.68
N ALA A 213 -5.88 -4.87 3.05
CA ALA A 213 -5.56 -3.64 2.34
C ALA A 213 -5.05 -2.55 3.30
N LEU A 214 -3.83 -2.05 3.05
CA LEU A 214 -3.29 -0.85 3.70
C LEU A 214 -3.18 0.26 2.66
N ILE A 215 -3.94 1.33 2.84
CA ILE A 215 -4.11 2.37 1.83
C ILE A 215 -3.71 3.72 2.42
N ALA A 216 -2.83 4.46 1.75
CA ALA A 216 -2.63 5.88 2.03
C ALA A 216 -3.49 6.68 1.05
N THR A 217 -4.31 7.60 1.57
CA THR A 217 -5.12 8.47 0.71
C THR A 217 -5.56 9.74 1.43
N ASN A 218 -5.81 10.79 0.66
CA ASN A 218 -6.50 12.00 1.11
C ASN A 218 -7.98 12.01 0.71
N ASP A 219 -8.40 11.03 -0.10
CA ASP A 219 -9.80 10.84 -0.47
C ASP A 219 -10.57 10.19 0.69
N THR A 220 -11.68 10.78 1.08
CA THR A 220 -12.52 10.28 2.18
C THR A 220 -13.52 9.22 1.73
N THR A 221 -13.78 9.10 0.42
CA THR A 221 -14.79 8.17 -0.12
C THR A 221 -14.27 6.73 -0.12
N LEU A 222 -13.06 6.50 -0.62
CA LEU A 222 -12.49 5.15 -0.72
C LEU A 222 -12.41 4.43 0.64
N PRO A 223 -11.94 5.04 1.74
CA PRO A 223 -11.95 4.39 3.06
C PRO A 223 -13.35 3.96 3.50
N ALA A 224 -14.36 4.80 3.27
CA ALA A 224 -15.74 4.50 3.63
C ALA A 224 -16.29 3.34 2.79
N GLU A 225 -16.06 3.34 1.47
CA GLU A 225 -16.49 2.29 0.55
C GLU A 225 -15.82 0.93 0.84
N LEU A 226 -14.62 0.94 1.39
CA LEU A 226 -13.87 -0.27 1.79
C LEU A 226 -14.15 -0.72 3.22
N ASP A 227 -15.00 -0.02 3.98
CA ASP A 227 -15.13 -0.22 5.43
C ASP A 227 -13.75 -0.28 6.11
N ALA A 228 -12.88 0.67 5.73
CA ALA A 228 -11.52 0.73 6.22
C ALA A 228 -11.43 1.51 7.52
N ARG A 229 -10.76 0.95 8.55
CA ARG A 229 -10.41 1.69 9.75
C ARG A 229 -9.47 2.83 9.37
N ARG A 230 -9.80 4.05 9.77
CA ARG A 230 -9.04 5.25 9.43
C ARG A 230 -8.04 5.60 10.54
N ILE A 231 -6.87 6.01 10.13
CA ILE A 231 -5.80 6.56 10.98
C ILE A 231 -5.34 7.85 10.33
N VAL A 232 -5.38 8.95 11.05
CA VAL A 232 -4.97 10.26 10.54
C VAL A 232 -3.58 10.61 11.06
N LEU A 233 -2.64 10.81 10.13
CA LEU A 233 -1.28 11.25 10.44
C LEU A 233 -1.14 12.76 10.22
N HIS A 234 -0.53 13.45 11.18
CA HIS A 234 -0.10 14.84 11.05
C HIS A 234 1.32 14.98 11.60
N GLN A 235 2.24 15.52 10.81
CA GLN A 235 3.65 15.70 11.18
C GLN A 235 4.29 14.44 11.80
N GLY A 236 3.96 13.28 11.27
CA GLY A 236 4.51 11.99 11.72
C GLY A 236 3.79 11.34 12.90
N HIS A 237 2.79 12.00 13.51
CA HIS A 237 2.05 11.47 14.66
C HIS A 237 0.62 11.07 14.27
N VAL A 238 0.06 10.09 14.97
CA VAL A 238 -1.37 9.78 14.89
C VAL A 238 -2.13 10.84 15.68
N VAL A 239 -2.97 11.62 14.98
CA VAL A 239 -3.79 12.67 15.61
C VAL A 239 -5.26 12.27 15.74
N ALA A 240 -5.72 11.29 14.97
CA ALA A 240 -7.05 10.71 15.08
C ALA A 240 -7.06 9.27 14.56
N GLU A 241 -7.95 8.46 15.11
CA GLU A 241 -8.24 7.11 14.64
C GLU A 241 -9.72 6.76 14.83
N ASP A 242 -10.22 5.79 14.04
CA ASP A 242 -11.59 5.31 14.21
C ASP A 242 -11.75 4.58 15.55
N GLY A 243 -12.66 5.08 16.37
CA GLY A 243 -13.14 4.45 17.58
C GLY A 243 -14.59 3.97 17.44
N ALA A 244 -15.14 3.40 18.52
CA ALA A 244 -16.50 2.81 18.54
C ALA A 244 -17.63 3.82 18.19
N SER A 245 -17.39 5.12 18.31
CA SER A 245 -18.36 6.20 18.06
C SER A 245 -17.92 7.19 16.97
N GLY A 246 -16.98 6.84 16.12
CA GLY A 246 -16.44 7.72 15.09
C GLY A 246 -14.96 8.03 15.30
N LEU A 247 -14.43 9.05 14.59
CA LEU A 247 -13.03 9.46 14.72
C LEU A 247 -12.77 10.00 16.14
N LEU A 248 -11.89 9.31 16.86
CA LEU A 248 -11.37 9.77 18.13
C LEU A 248 -10.10 10.58 17.87
N TRP A 249 -10.12 11.85 18.27
CA TRP A 249 -8.94 12.70 18.26
C TRP A 249 -8.03 12.34 19.42
N THR A 250 -6.77 12.11 19.14
CA THR A 250 -5.73 12.00 20.15
C THR A 250 -5.05 13.36 20.24
N PRO A 251 -5.31 14.19 21.26
CA PRO A 251 -4.65 15.49 21.38
C PRO A 251 -3.15 15.27 21.54
N SER A 252 -2.34 15.72 20.57
CA SER A 252 -0.92 15.91 20.85
C SER A 252 -0.76 17.24 21.56
N ALA A 253 0.17 17.34 22.51
CA ALA A 253 0.39 18.54 23.32
C ALA A 253 0.64 19.83 22.50
N GLU A 254 0.99 19.72 21.22
CA GLU A 254 1.15 20.85 20.29
C GLU A 254 -0.14 21.23 19.54
N ALA A 255 -1.12 20.32 19.42
CA ALA A 255 -2.38 20.61 18.74
C ALA A 255 -3.31 21.47 19.59
N ASP A 256 -3.23 21.36 20.91
CA ASP A 256 -4.09 22.11 21.86
C ASP A 256 -3.87 23.63 21.81
N HIS A 257 -2.66 24.09 21.44
CA HIS A 257 -2.37 25.54 21.39
C HIS A 257 -2.93 26.27 20.19
N ARG A 258 -3.35 25.57 19.12
CA ARG A 258 -3.86 26.19 17.87
C ARG A 258 -5.37 26.14 17.71
N LEU A 259 -6.06 25.27 18.46
CA LEU A 259 -7.53 25.14 18.39
C LEU A 259 -8.26 26.02 19.42
N VAL A 260 -7.54 26.66 20.36
CA VAL A 260 -8.12 27.54 21.40
C VAL A 260 -8.00 29.03 21.03
N SER A 261 -7.40 29.37 19.89
CA SER A 261 -7.16 30.76 19.45
C SER A 261 -7.85 31.15 18.14
N SER A 262 -9.02 30.57 17.85
CA SER A 262 -9.87 31.03 16.73
C SER A 262 -11.34 31.13 17.13
#